data_b69d5a4c7546d00a4b011e8a0a352b2e
#
_entry.id   b69d5a4c7546d00a4b011e8a0a352b2e
#
_cell.length_a   1.000
_cell.length_b   1.000
_cell.length_c   1.000
_cell.angle_alpha   90.00
_cell.angle_beta   90.00
_cell.angle_gamma   90.00
#
_symmetry.space_group_name_H-M   'P 1'
#
loop_
_entity.id
_entity.type
_entity.pdbx_description
1 polymer ?
#
loop_
_entity_poly.entity_id
_entity_poly.type
_entity_poly.pdbx_seq_one_letter_code
_entity_poly.pdbx_strand_id
1 'polypeptide(L)'
;KDLSIESVKIMSVLSCSSPRGISRKSYGIDPATGNLVSAYYPVGVVAAQSIGEPGTQLTLRSYHAGGQSVEDITTGLPRVEELFETRTPKGQAVLSELAGTVNVWEEGEKYIVQVTSDDKSRVDLDLNDRIAKIESNTEVGVGDVIAIGPNDSDPLVAPVAGKASVTKKKISISPVSEQVVKYEIPGNKPVVVKDGDTVVAGQRLTGGSISLHELMALQGIEATQRYIMNEILRIFASQGQNISDQHLEIIVRQMFSRVQIEDAGDSEFVTGDVVSKLAVA
;
A
#
# COMPACT_ATOMS: atom_id res chain seq x y z
N LYS A 1 -8.48 29.28 -22.43
CA LYS A 1 -8.79 27.98 -21.78
C LYS A 1 -8.64 26.91 -22.84
N ASP A 2 -7.59 26.15 -22.74
CA ASP A 2 -7.37 25.03 -23.65
C ASP A 2 -8.20 23.85 -23.16
N LEU A 3 -9.29 23.54 -23.83
CA LEU A 3 -10.27 22.51 -23.46
C LEU A 3 -9.79 21.09 -23.78
N SER A 4 -8.57 20.95 -24.34
CA SER A 4 -7.97 19.66 -24.70
C SER A 4 -7.09 19.03 -23.61
N ILE A 5 -6.88 19.73 -22.46
CA ILE A 5 -6.06 19.22 -21.36
C ILE A 5 -6.96 18.41 -20.42
N GLU A 6 -6.83 17.09 -20.45
CA GLU A 6 -7.57 16.17 -19.58
C GLU A 6 -6.92 15.99 -18.20
N SER A 7 -5.59 16.12 -18.09
CA SER A 7 -4.86 15.96 -16.85
C SER A 7 -3.63 16.86 -16.77
N VAL A 8 -3.30 17.31 -15.55
CA VAL A 8 -2.11 18.12 -15.27
C VAL A 8 -1.33 17.50 -14.11
N LYS A 9 -0.02 17.33 -14.30
CA LYS A 9 0.87 16.90 -13.21
C LYS A 9 1.18 18.09 -12.32
N ILE A 10 0.90 17.95 -11.03
CA ILE A 10 1.21 18.95 -10.00
C ILE A 10 2.26 18.40 -9.03
N MET A 11 2.99 19.29 -8.36
CA MET A 11 3.88 18.92 -7.26
C MET A 11 3.06 18.69 -5.99
N SER A 12 3.37 17.62 -5.27
CA SER A 12 2.78 17.29 -3.97
C SER A 12 3.88 17.27 -2.91
N VAL A 13 3.49 17.42 -1.66
CA VAL A 13 4.37 17.25 -0.51
C VAL A 13 4.92 15.83 -0.44
N LEU A 14 4.11 14.82 -0.79
CA LEU A 14 4.53 13.41 -0.79
C LEU A 14 5.65 13.13 -1.81
N SER A 15 5.59 13.78 -2.97
CA SER A 15 6.58 13.63 -4.04
C SER A 15 7.80 14.54 -3.88
N CYS A 16 7.88 15.31 -2.78
CA CYS A 16 8.97 16.25 -2.53
C CYS A 16 10.30 15.52 -2.28
N SER A 17 11.30 15.75 -3.14
CA SER A 17 12.65 15.17 -3.05
C SER A 17 13.59 15.90 -2.10
N SER A 18 13.14 16.95 -1.40
CA SER A 18 13.99 17.69 -0.45
C SER A 18 14.48 16.78 0.68
N PRO A 19 15.79 16.73 0.96
CA PRO A 19 16.36 15.89 2.01
C PRO A 19 15.92 16.32 3.41
N ARG A 20 15.71 17.61 3.63
CA ARG A 20 15.21 18.14 4.89
C ARG A 20 14.09 19.14 4.63
N GLY A 21 13.00 19.00 5.40
CA GLY A 21 11.82 19.84 5.25
C GLY A 21 11.07 19.61 3.94
N ILE A 22 10.32 20.62 3.52
CA ILE A 22 9.45 20.59 2.33
C ILE A 22 9.79 21.80 1.48
N SER A 23 9.93 21.61 0.17
CA SER A 23 10.17 22.73 -0.72
C SER A 23 8.94 23.63 -0.81
N ARG A 24 9.14 24.94 -0.94
CA ARG A 24 8.04 25.91 -1.09
C ARG A 24 7.13 25.57 -2.30
N LYS A 25 7.72 25.08 -3.37
CA LYS A 25 6.97 24.69 -4.58
C LYS A 25 6.11 23.44 -4.35
N SER A 26 6.59 22.46 -3.56
CA SER A 26 5.83 21.25 -3.23
C SER A 26 4.72 21.53 -2.22
N TYR A 27 4.95 22.45 -1.28
CA TYR A 27 3.91 22.87 -0.35
C TYR A 27 2.84 23.72 -1.06
N GLY A 28 3.28 24.67 -1.91
CA GLY A 28 2.40 25.51 -2.71
C GLY A 28 1.96 26.77 -1.99
N ILE A 29 0.66 27.06 -2.10
CA ILE A 29 0.03 28.29 -1.59
C ILE A 29 -0.31 28.12 -0.12
N ASP A 30 0.01 29.13 0.68
CA ASP A 30 -0.49 29.27 2.04
C ASP A 30 -1.97 29.62 2.03
N PRO A 31 -2.86 28.80 2.62
CA PRO A 31 -4.29 29.04 2.63
C PRO A 31 -4.71 30.37 3.29
N ALA A 32 -3.91 30.86 4.24
CA ALA A 32 -4.21 32.10 4.97
C ALA A 32 -3.93 33.35 4.14
N THR A 33 -2.87 33.34 3.34
CA THR A 33 -2.43 34.54 2.60
C THR A 33 -2.75 34.49 1.11
N GLY A 34 -3.05 33.31 0.55
CA GLY A 34 -3.26 33.08 -0.88
C GLY A 34 -1.98 33.22 -1.72
N ASN A 35 -0.82 33.38 -1.10
CA ASN A 35 0.47 33.53 -1.76
C ASN A 35 1.33 32.27 -1.57
N LEU A 36 2.40 32.14 -2.39
CA LEU A 36 3.38 31.09 -2.20
C LEU A 36 3.99 31.20 -0.78
N VAL A 37 3.98 30.07 -0.06
CA VAL A 37 4.47 30.00 1.33
C VAL A 37 5.85 30.62 1.48
N SER A 38 6.09 31.33 2.61
CA SER A 38 7.39 31.94 2.93
C SER A 38 8.44 30.87 3.28
N ALA A 39 9.71 31.22 3.16
CA ALA A 39 10.77 30.37 3.68
C ALA A 39 10.65 30.28 5.22
N TYR A 40 11.03 29.11 5.77
CA TYR A 40 10.99 28.81 7.22
C TYR A 40 9.60 28.80 7.83
N TYR A 41 8.55 28.70 7.02
CA TYR A 41 7.19 28.55 7.51
C TYR A 41 7.03 27.20 8.26
N PRO A 42 6.45 27.18 9.48
CA PRO A 42 6.40 25.96 10.31
C PRO A 42 5.28 25.01 9.85
N VAL A 43 5.40 24.48 8.65
CA VAL A 43 4.36 23.66 7.99
C VAL A 43 3.87 22.48 8.84
N GLY A 44 4.77 21.85 9.61
CA GLY A 44 4.41 20.70 10.46
C GLY A 44 3.51 21.11 11.64
N VAL A 45 3.80 22.27 12.25
CA VAL A 45 2.94 22.81 13.35
C VAL A 45 1.57 23.19 12.81
N VAL A 46 1.53 23.89 11.68
CA VAL A 46 0.27 24.28 11.03
C VAL A 46 -0.54 23.04 10.64
N ALA A 47 0.09 22.01 10.07
CA ALA A 47 -0.58 20.77 9.73
C ALA A 47 -1.17 20.08 10.97
N ALA A 48 -0.38 19.94 12.04
CA ALA A 48 -0.83 19.32 13.28
C ALA A 48 -2.02 20.06 13.91
N GLN A 49 -1.97 21.40 13.94
CA GLN A 49 -3.05 22.23 14.46
C GLN A 49 -4.30 22.16 13.59
N SER A 50 -4.15 22.17 12.27
CA SER A 50 -5.26 22.09 11.30
C SER A 50 -6.00 20.75 11.34
N ILE A 51 -5.32 19.66 11.76
CA ILE A 51 -5.92 18.34 11.95
C ILE A 51 -6.47 18.20 13.37
N GLY A 52 -5.77 18.74 14.38
CA GLY A 52 -6.14 18.62 15.79
C GLY A 52 -7.33 19.44 16.20
N GLU A 53 -7.50 20.64 15.64
CA GLU A 53 -8.63 21.52 15.95
C GLU A 53 -9.98 20.84 15.62
N PRO A 54 -10.26 20.40 14.39
CA PRO A 54 -11.51 19.68 14.12
C PRO A 54 -11.60 18.32 14.79
N GLY A 55 -10.48 17.70 15.16
CA GLY A 55 -10.43 16.46 15.95
C GLY A 55 -11.16 16.58 17.29
N THR A 56 -11.01 17.71 17.97
CA THR A 56 -11.70 17.98 19.23
C THR A 56 -13.22 18.03 19.03
N GLN A 57 -13.69 18.60 17.92
CA GLN A 57 -15.13 18.66 17.59
C GLN A 57 -15.69 17.27 17.23
N LEU A 58 -14.90 16.42 16.60
CA LEU A 58 -15.24 15.02 16.32
C LEU A 58 -15.49 14.23 17.61
N THR A 59 -14.69 14.42 18.65
CA THR A 59 -14.85 13.76 19.94
C THR A 59 -16.19 14.09 20.58
N LEU A 60 -16.58 15.35 20.55
CA LEU A 60 -17.84 15.82 21.15
C LEU A 60 -19.08 15.29 20.40
N ARG A 61 -19.00 15.08 19.09
CA ARG A 61 -20.12 14.60 18.27
C ARG A 61 -20.29 13.08 18.26
N SER A 62 -19.21 12.30 18.40
CA SER A 62 -19.27 10.84 18.39
C SER A 62 -20.03 10.25 19.58
N TYR A 63 -20.15 10.98 20.69
CA TYR A 63 -21.00 10.60 21.85
C TYR A 63 -22.51 10.66 21.59
N HIS A 64 -22.95 11.32 20.49
CA HIS A 64 -24.36 11.52 20.20
C HIS A 64 -24.88 10.73 18.99
N ALA A 65 -24.04 10.09 18.22
CA ALA A 65 -24.43 9.31 17.05
C ALA A 65 -24.46 7.81 17.38
N GLY A 66 -25.49 7.39 18.11
CA GLY A 66 -25.76 5.98 18.41
C GLY A 66 -26.38 5.21 17.24
N GLY A 67 -25.66 5.09 16.14
CA GLY A 67 -26.04 4.27 14.98
C GLY A 67 -24.80 3.57 14.44
N GLN A 68 -24.53 2.38 14.91
CA GLN A 68 -23.48 1.53 14.35
C GLN A 68 -23.91 1.06 12.98
N SER A 69 -23.19 1.48 11.92
CA SER A 69 -23.21 0.73 10.67
C SER A 69 -22.43 -0.58 10.90
N VAL A 70 -22.98 -1.68 10.47
CA VAL A 70 -22.41 -3.03 10.63
C VAL A 70 -21.04 -3.17 9.92
N GLU A 71 -20.69 -2.21 9.07
CA GLU A 71 -19.50 -2.27 8.20
C GLU A 71 -18.19 -1.79 8.86
N ASP A 72 -18.24 -0.88 9.85
CA ASP A 72 -17.03 -0.35 10.48
C ASP A 72 -17.19 -0.33 12.01
N ILE A 73 -16.46 -1.20 12.69
CA ILE A 73 -16.47 -1.31 14.15
C ILE A 73 -15.88 -0.04 14.81
N THR A 74 -14.98 0.64 14.12
CA THR A 74 -14.33 1.86 14.60
C THR A 74 -14.60 3.00 13.62
N THR A 75 -15.33 4.03 14.06
CA THR A 75 -15.69 5.20 13.25
C THR A 75 -15.26 6.50 13.94
N GLY A 76 -15.15 7.57 13.18
CA GLY A 76 -14.81 8.89 13.72
C GLY A 76 -13.35 9.00 14.20
N LEU A 77 -13.13 9.75 15.29
CA LEU A 77 -11.79 10.04 15.80
C LEU A 77 -10.97 8.78 16.17
N PRO A 78 -11.54 7.74 16.83
CA PRO A 78 -10.79 6.51 17.12
C PRO A 78 -10.21 5.86 15.87
N ARG A 79 -10.90 5.96 14.71
CA ARG A 79 -10.38 5.45 13.44
C ARG A 79 -9.22 6.30 12.91
N VAL A 80 -9.28 7.61 13.09
CA VAL A 80 -8.17 8.52 12.74
C VAL A 80 -6.92 8.20 13.58
N GLU A 81 -7.11 7.93 14.88
CA GLU A 81 -6.02 7.50 15.77
C GLU A 81 -5.42 6.17 15.32
N GLU A 82 -6.25 5.16 15.01
CA GLU A 82 -5.78 3.86 14.48
C GLU A 82 -4.94 4.03 13.21
N LEU A 83 -5.35 4.94 12.31
CA LEU A 83 -4.62 5.20 11.06
C LEU A 83 -3.27 5.87 11.34
N PHE A 84 -3.21 6.91 12.17
CA PHE A 84 -1.96 7.60 12.49
C PHE A 84 -0.99 6.75 13.31
N GLU A 85 -1.50 5.90 14.20
CA GLU A 85 -0.68 5.01 15.00
C GLU A 85 -0.40 3.65 14.31
N THR A 86 -0.94 3.46 13.10
CA THR A 86 -0.82 2.22 12.31
C THR A 86 -1.24 0.96 13.08
N ARG A 87 -2.25 1.10 13.96
CA ARG A 87 -2.77 -0.01 14.74
C ARG A 87 -3.53 -1.00 13.85
N THR A 88 -3.44 -2.28 14.17
CA THR A 88 -4.28 -3.29 13.53
C THR A 88 -5.74 -3.09 13.92
N PRO A 89 -6.66 -2.92 12.98
CA PRO A 89 -8.07 -2.68 13.27
C PRO A 89 -8.71 -3.89 13.95
N LYS A 90 -9.62 -3.66 14.90
CA LYS A 90 -10.36 -4.74 15.57
C LYS A 90 -11.28 -5.51 14.61
N GLY A 91 -11.90 -4.81 13.66
CA GLY A 91 -12.72 -5.37 12.61
C GLY A 91 -12.00 -5.39 11.27
N GLN A 92 -10.87 -6.11 11.20
CA GLN A 92 -10.04 -6.15 9.99
C GLN A 92 -10.77 -6.79 8.82
N ALA A 93 -10.74 -6.12 7.65
CA ALA A 93 -11.18 -6.68 6.38
C ALA A 93 -10.19 -7.73 5.88
N VAL A 94 -10.69 -8.76 5.20
CA VAL A 94 -9.86 -9.69 4.45
C VAL A 94 -9.55 -9.06 3.10
N LEU A 95 -8.26 -9.02 2.73
CA LEU A 95 -7.79 -8.49 1.47
C LEU A 95 -7.47 -9.63 0.50
N SER A 96 -7.65 -9.38 -0.78
CA SER A 96 -7.17 -10.31 -1.81
C SER A 96 -5.65 -10.22 -1.94
N GLU A 97 -4.97 -11.36 -1.87
CA GLU A 97 -3.51 -11.43 -2.14
C GLU A 97 -3.21 -11.40 -3.64
N LEU A 98 -4.16 -11.84 -4.47
CA LEU A 98 -4.01 -11.92 -5.91
C LEU A 98 -4.98 -10.99 -6.63
N ALA A 99 -4.59 -10.58 -7.83
CA ALA A 99 -5.51 -10.02 -8.82
C ALA A 99 -6.12 -11.15 -9.63
N GLY A 100 -7.44 -11.14 -9.83
CA GLY A 100 -8.10 -12.21 -10.57
C GLY A 100 -9.63 -12.20 -10.45
N THR A 101 -10.24 -13.29 -10.90
CA THR A 101 -11.68 -13.47 -10.84
C THR A 101 -12.07 -14.16 -9.53
N VAL A 102 -13.17 -13.68 -8.95
CA VAL A 102 -13.68 -14.14 -7.66
C VAL A 102 -14.81 -15.15 -7.90
N ASN A 103 -14.77 -16.28 -7.17
CA ASN A 103 -15.88 -17.18 -7.01
C ASN A 103 -16.29 -17.21 -5.53
N VAL A 104 -17.59 -17.06 -5.27
CA VAL A 104 -18.14 -17.00 -3.90
C VAL A 104 -19.19 -18.09 -3.74
N TRP A 105 -19.06 -18.91 -2.70
CA TRP A 105 -20.11 -19.87 -2.32
C TRP A 105 -20.19 -19.99 -0.80
N GLU A 106 -21.29 -20.52 -0.35
CA GLU A 106 -21.58 -20.78 1.07
C GLU A 106 -21.29 -22.23 1.42
N GLU A 107 -20.56 -22.46 2.49
CA GLU A 107 -20.25 -23.77 3.01
C GLU A 107 -20.53 -23.83 4.52
N GLY A 108 -21.74 -24.31 4.87
CA GLY A 108 -22.23 -24.34 6.24
C GLY A 108 -22.44 -22.94 6.82
N GLU A 109 -21.70 -22.59 7.89
CA GLU A 109 -21.77 -21.28 8.53
C GLU A 109 -20.70 -20.30 8.03
N LYS A 110 -20.01 -20.61 6.95
CA LYS A 110 -18.92 -19.82 6.39
C LYS A 110 -19.17 -19.50 4.92
N TYR A 111 -18.62 -18.39 4.46
CA TYR A 111 -18.44 -18.08 3.05
C TYR A 111 -17.03 -18.46 2.60
N ILE A 112 -16.92 -19.11 1.46
CA ILE A 112 -15.65 -19.38 0.81
C ILE A 112 -15.54 -18.41 -0.37
N VAL A 113 -14.49 -17.59 -0.34
CA VAL A 113 -14.15 -16.71 -1.44
C VAL A 113 -12.86 -17.23 -2.07
N GLN A 114 -12.97 -17.65 -3.31
CA GLN A 114 -11.84 -18.11 -4.09
C GLN A 114 -11.47 -17.06 -5.11
N VAL A 115 -10.20 -16.66 -5.12
CA VAL A 115 -9.65 -15.76 -6.14
C VAL A 115 -8.74 -16.57 -7.04
N THR A 116 -9.07 -16.59 -8.33
CA THR A 116 -8.29 -17.26 -9.37
C THR A 116 -7.59 -16.19 -10.20
N SER A 117 -6.28 -16.19 -10.19
CA SER A 117 -5.48 -15.27 -11.00
C SER A 117 -5.31 -15.81 -12.40
N ASP A 118 -5.76 -15.03 -13.39
CA ASP A 118 -5.46 -15.26 -14.80
C ASP A 118 -4.12 -14.62 -15.21
N ASP A 119 -3.36 -14.11 -14.23
CA ASP A 119 -2.13 -13.39 -14.49
C ASP A 119 -1.03 -14.36 -14.97
N LYS A 120 -0.95 -14.47 -16.28
CA LYS A 120 0.13 -15.13 -17.02
C LYS A 120 1.32 -14.18 -17.19
N SER A 121 1.43 -13.16 -16.35
CA SER A 121 2.54 -12.22 -16.45
C SER A 121 3.85 -12.96 -16.32
N ARG A 122 4.65 -12.79 -17.34
CA ARG A 122 5.99 -13.35 -17.42
C ARG A 122 6.88 -12.61 -16.41
N VAL A 123 7.49 -13.35 -15.49
CA VAL A 123 8.49 -12.79 -14.58
C VAL A 123 9.84 -12.83 -15.30
N ASP A 124 10.37 -11.66 -15.60
CA ASP A 124 11.68 -11.51 -16.26
C ASP A 124 12.76 -11.29 -15.18
N LEU A 125 13.76 -12.14 -15.15
CA LEU A 125 14.90 -12.09 -14.24
C LEU A 125 16.17 -11.85 -15.05
N ASP A 126 16.90 -10.78 -14.76
CA ASP A 126 18.15 -10.50 -15.42
C ASP A 126 19.25 -11.45 -14.93
N LEU A 127 19.99 -12.02 -15.88
CA LEU A 127 21.07 -12.95 -15.58
C LEU A 127 22.27 -12.23 -14.93
N ASN A 128 22.49 -10.96 -15.24
CA ASN A 128 23.67 -10.20 -14.80
C ASN A 128 24.93 -11.07 -14.89
N ASP A 129 25.82 -11.30 -15.27
CA ASP A 129 27.02 -12.18 -15.36
C ASP A 129 26.84 -13.64 -14.85
N ARG A 130 25.58 -14.07 -14.53
CA ARG A 130 25.29 -15.46 -14.13
C ARG A 130 25.10 -16.36 -15.35
N ILE A 131 25.41 -17.64 -15.16
CA ILE A 131 25.23 -18.70 -16.18
C ILE A 131 23.91 -19.41 -15.88
N ALA A 132 23.03 -19.49 -16.87
CA ALA A 132 21.79 -20.24 -16.75
C ALA A 132 22.09 -21.73 -16.57
N LYS A 133 21.49 -22.37 -15.56
CA LYS A 133 21.64 -23.81 -15.26
C LYS A 133 20.51 -24.63 -15.87
N ILE A 134 19.49 -23.98 -16.38
CA ILE A 134 18.32 -24.59 -16.99
C ILE A 134 18.29 -24.32 -18.50
N GLU A 135 17.68 -25.25 -19.24
CA GLU A 135 17.42 -25.06 -20.67
C GLU A 135 16.11 -24.26 -20.88
N SER A 136 16.02 -23.66 -22.07
CA SER A 136 14.78 -22.97 -22.43
C SER A 136 13.62 -23.96 -22.55
N ASN A 137 12.45 -23.60 -22.05
CA ASN A 137 11.25 -24.42 -22.00
C ASN A 137 11.21 -25.49 -20.89
N THR A 138 12.11 -25.40 -19.89
CA THR A 138 12.11 -26.26 -18.71
C THR A 138 11.05 -25.79 -17.71
N GLU A 139 10.33 -26.71 -17.09
CA GLU A 139 9.44 -26.44 -15.98
C GLU A 139 10.27 -26.29 -14.69
N VAL A 140 10.07 -25.18 -13.98
CA VAL A 140 10.75 -24.86 -12.72
C VAL A 140 9.74 -24.69 -11.61
N GLY A 141 10.08 -25.16 -10.41
CA GLY A 141 9.33 -24.93 -9.18
C GLY A 141 9.77 -23.66 -8.47
N VAL A 142 8.96 -23.19 -7.52
CA VAL A 142 9.34 -22.07 -6.65
C VAL A 142 10.56 -22.46 -5.81
N GLY A 143 11.61 -21.65 -5.83
CA GLY A 143 12.85 -21.89 -5.13
C GLY A 143 13.89 -22.72 -5.89
N ASP A 144 13.58 -23.21 -7.10
CA ASP A 144 14.56 -23.90 -7.93
C ASP A 144 15.68 -22.96 -8.37
N VAL A 145 16.93 -23.44 -8.33
CA VAL A 145 18.10 -22.67 -8.79
C VAL A 145 18.14 -22.66 -10.31
N ILE A 146 17.89 -21.50 -10.91
CA ILE A 146 17.80 -21.31 -12.36
C ILE A 146 19.06 -20.76 -13.03
N ALA A 147 19.90 -20.05 -12.26
CA ALA A 147 21.21 -19.58 -12.71
C ALA A 147 22.18 -19.47 -11.53
N ILE A 148 23.48 -19.49 -11.82
CA ILE A 148 24.55 -19.43 -10.82
C ILE A 148 25.59 -18.42 -11.29
N GLY A 149 26.12 -17.63 -10.35
CA GLY A 149 27.20 -16.68 -10.60
C GLY A 149 28.56 -17.33 -10.80
N PRO A 150 29.59 -16.55 -11.12
CA PRO A 150 30.97 -17.06 -11.24
C PRO A 150 31.41 -17.76 -9.96
N ASN A 151 32.02 -18.95 -10.09
CA ASN A 151 32.50 -19.81 -8.98
C ASN A 151 31.38 -20.40 -8.08
N ASP A 152 30.21 -20.72 -8.63
CA ASP A 152 29.05 -21.29 -7.93
C ASP A 152 28.52 -20.36 -6.78
N SER A 153 28.85 -19.09 -6.84
CA SER A 153 28.32 -18.09 -5.89
C SER A 153 27.02 -17.45 -6.39
N ASP A 154 26.24 -16.89 -5.50
CA ASP A 154 25.07 -16.09 -5.78
C ASP A 154 24.01 -16.78 -6.67
N PRO A 155 23.32 -17.83 -6.16
CA PRO A 155 22.32 -18.55 -6.93
C PRO A 155 21.08 -17.70 -7.19
N LEU A 156 20.63 -17.63 -8.44
CA LEU A 156 19.36 -17.07 -8.82
C LEU A 156 18.28 -18.15 -8.72
N VAL A 157 17.29 -17.93 -7.88
CA VAL A 157 16.18 -18.86 -7.65
C VAL A 157 14.91 -18.42 -8.37
N ALA A 158 14.08 -19.36 -8.77
CA ALA A 158 12.78 -19.08 -9.38
C ALA A 158 11.78 -18.58 -8.34
N PRO A 159 11.23 -17.35 -8.49
CA PRO A 159 10.25 -16.79 -7.56
C PRO A 159 8.85 -17.37 -7.77
N VAL A 160 8.57 -17.95 -8.94
CA VAL A 160 7.29 -18.55 -9.30
C VAL A 160 7.52 -19.86 -10.04
N ALA A 161 6.58 -20.81 -9.89
CA ALA A 161 6.58 -22.04 -10.67
C ALA A 161 6.08 -21.76 -12.09
N GLY A 162 6.74 -22.31 -13.10
CA GLY A 162 6.32 -22.07 -14.47
C GLY A 162 7.28 -22.60 -15.52
N LYS A 163 7.01 -22.30 -16.78
CA LYS A 163 7.94 -22.58 -17.88
C LYS A 163 8.96 -21.48 -18.04
N ALA A 164 10.23 -21.84 -17.90
CA ALA A 164 11.33 -20.91 -18.07
C ALA A 164 11.75 -20.80 -19.54
N SER A 165 11.91 -19.59 -20.02
CA SER A 165 12.49 -19.27 -21.33
C SER A 165 13.82 -18.55 -21.11
N VAL A 166 14.90 -19.16 -21.55
CA VAL A 166 16.25 -18.64 -21.34
C VAL A 166 16.70 -17.84 -22.56
N THR A 167 17.14 -16.61 -22.33
CA THR A 167 17.77 -15.73 -23.32
C THR A 167 19.17 -15.36 -22.83
N LYS A 168 20.05 -14.90 -23.71
CA LYS A 168 21.43 -14.54 -23.35
C LYS A 168 21.60 -13.56 -22.19
N LYS A 169 20.58 -12.76 -21.88
CA LYS A 169 20.63 -11.71 -20.84
C LYS A 169 19.63 -11.91 -19.71
N LYS A 170 18.57 -12.70 -19.93
CA LYS A 170 17.50 -12.87 -18.96
C LYS A 170 16.83 -14.23 -19.04
N ILE A 171 16.28 -14.66 -17.91
CA ILE A 171 15.38 -15.81 -17.82
C ILE A 171 13.98 -15.27 -17.58
N SER A 172 13.03 -15.68 -18.43
CA SER A 172 11.63 -15.32 -18.32
C SER A 172 10.85 -16.55 -17.89
N ILE A 173 10.17 -16.48 -16.76
CA ILE A 173 9.31 -17.57 -16.26
C ILE A 173 7.86 -17.21 -16.55
N SER A 174 7.16 -18.07 -17.28
CA SER A 174 5.73 -17.96 -17.55
C SER A 174 5.01 -18.96 -16.64
N PRO A 175 4.15 -18.52 -15.69
CA PRO A 175 3.38 -19.45 -14.86
C PRO A 175 2.57 -20.42 -15.72
N VAL A 176 2.59 -21.70 -15.36
CA VAL A 176 1.86 -22.77 -16.09
C VAL A 176 0.50 -23.01 -15.47
N SER A 177 0.32 -22.69 -14.19
CA SER A 177 -0.92 -22.93 -13.45
C SER A 177 -1.55 -21.61 -13.01
N GLU A 178 -2.88 -21.60 -13.08
CA GLU A 178 -3.68 -20.57 -12.42
C GLU A 178 -3.35 -20.57 -10.92
N GLN A 179 -2.99 -19.40 -10.40
CA GLN A 179 -2.83 -19.25 -8.95
C GLN A 179 -4.23 -19.13 -8.34
N VAL A 180 -4.52 -19.99 -7.39
CA VAL A 180 -5.81 -20.00 -6.71
C VAL A 180 -5.59 -19.84 -5.21
N VAL A 181 -6.16 -18.79 -4.63
CA VAL A 181 -6.18 -18.58 -3.18
C VAL A 181 -7.60 -18.66 -2.69
N LYS A 182 -7.82 -19.42 -1.60
CA LYS A 182 -9.11 -19.56 -0.95
C LYS A 182 -9.10 -18.87 0.41
N TYR A 183 -10.14 -18.09 0.65
CA TYR A 183 -10.36 -17.38 1.91
C TYR A 183 -11.62 -17.94 2.58
N GLU A 184 -11.47 -18.43 3.80
CA GLU A 184 -12.59 -18.84 4.64
C GLU A 184 -13.07 -17.63 5.47
N ILE A 185 -14.27 -17.18 5.23
CA ILE A 185 -14.85 -16.01 5.86
C ILE A 185 -15.99 -16.47 6.79
N PRO A 186 -15.91 -16.18 8.10
CA PRO A 186 -17.00 -16.48 9.03
C PRO A 186 -18.30 -15.80 8.60
N GLY A 187 -19.44 -16.49 8.72
CA GLY A 187 -20.74 -16.00 8.26
C GLY A 187 -21.24 -14.71 8.94
N ASN A 188 -20.61 -14.32 10.05
CA ASN A 188 -20.87 -13.03 10.71
C ASN A 188 -20.16 -11.84 10.08
N LYS A 189 -19.26 -12.06 9.10
CA LYS A 189 -18.60 -10.98 8.36
C LYS A 189 -19.27 -10.80 6.99
N PRO A 190 -19.68 -9.58 6.63
CA PRO A 190 -20.30 -9.33 5.33
C PRO A 190 -19.24 -9.48 4.22
N VAL A 191 -19.54 -10.29 3.21
CA VAL A 191 -18.74 -10.37 1.97
C VAL A 191 -19.18 -9.25 1.04
N VAL A 192 -18.23 -8.46 0.55
CA VAL A 192 -18.50 -7.27 -0.29
C VAL A 192 -18.33 -7.52 -1.78
N VAL A 193 -17.75 -8.66 -2.15
CA VAL A 193 -17.56 -9.10 -3.53
C VAL A 193 -18.63 -10.12 -3.92
N LYS A 194 -18.92 -10.18 -5.21
CA LYS A 194 -19.89 -11.12 -5.77
C LYS A 194 -19.17 -12.14 -6.65
N ASP A 195 -19.87 -13.25 -6.88
CA ASP A 195 -19.40 -14.26 -7.83
C ASP A 195 -19.23 -13.67 -9.23
N GLY A 196 -18.07 -13.91 -9.85
CA GLY A 196 -17.71 -13.36 -11.15
C GLY A 196 -17.06 -11.95 -11.11
N ASP A 197 -16.95 -11.30 -9.95
CA ASP A 197 -16.27 -10.02 -9.85
C ASP A 197 -14.77 -10.18 -10.14
N THR A 198 -14.16 -9.14 -10.70
CA THR A 198 -12.71 -9.05 -10.84
C THR A 198 -12.12 -8.17 -9.74
N VAL A 199 -11.13 -8.69 -9.02
CA VAL A 199 -10.45 -7.97 -7.94
C VAL A 199 -8.98 -7.76 -8.25
N VAL A 200 -8.41 -6.72 -7.64
CA VAL A 200 -6.96 -6.47 -7.66
C VAL A 200 -6.34 -6.88 -6.32
N ALA A 201 -5.04 -7.17 -6.31
CA ALA A 201 -4.32 -7.43 -5.06
C ALA A 201 -4.49 -6.25 -4.08
N GLY A 202 -4.78 -6.55 -2.80
CA GLY A 202 -5.09 -5.56 -1.77
C GLY A 202 -6.53 -5.01 -1.79
N GLN A 203 -7.41 -5.51 -2.67
CA GLN A 203 -8.83 -5.16 -2.65
C GLN A 203 -9.56 -5.90 -1.54
N ARG A 204 -10.50 -5.24 -0.87
CA ARG A 204 -11.33 -5.84 0.19
C ARG A 204 -12.26 -6.92 -0.37
N LEU A 205 -12.25 -8.08 0.26
CA LEU A 205 -13.20 -9.17 0.03
C LEU A 205 -14.35 -9.12 1.03
N THR A 206 -14.09 -8.57 2.24
CA THR A 206 -15.10 -8.44 3.30
C THR A 206 -15.24 -6.99 3.75
N GLY A 207 -16.35 -6.70 4.44
CA GLY A 207 -16.50 -5.48 5.22
C GLY A 207 -15.46 -5.41 6.33
N GLY A 208 -15.27 -4.21 6.87
CA GLY A 208 -14.27 -3.91 7.89
C GLY A 208 -13.20 -2.93 7.43
N SER A 209 -12.28 -2.63 8.33
CA SER A 209 -11.20 -1.67 8.11
C SER A 209 -9.95 -2.34 7.55
N ILE A 210 -9.28 -1.73 6.59
CA ILE A 210 -8.04 -2.27 6.01
C ILE A 210 -6.89 -2.15 7.01
N SER A 211 -6.11 -3.23 7.15
CA SER A 211 -4.81 -3.22 7.81
C SER A 211 -3.77 -2.52 6.94
N LEU A 212 -3.14 -1.47 7.47
CA LEU A 212 -2.13 -0.71 6.73
C LEU A 212 -0.88 -1.56 6.42
N HIS A 213 -0.52 -2.49 7.31
CA HIS A 213 0.60 -3.39 7.11
C HIS A 213 0.38 -4.33 5.93
N GLU A 214 -0.81 -4.95 5.85
CA GLU A 214 -1.17 -5.82 4.73
C GLU A 214 -1.29 -5.06 3.41
N LEU A 215 -1.92 -3.87 3.45
CA LEU A 215 -2.04 -3.04 2.26
C LEU A 215 -0.66 -2.62 1.74
N MET A 216 0.28 -2.28 2.64
CA MET A 216 1.64 -1.92 2.27
C MET A 216 2.40 -3.11 1.66
N ALA A 217 2.21 -4.31 2.20
CA ALA A 217 2.83 -5.52 1.64
C ALA A 217 2.28 -5.87 0.24
N LEU A 218 0.97 -5.67 0.01
CA LEU A 218 0.31 -6.05 -1.24
C LEU A 218 0.39 -4.98 -2.34
N GLN A 219 0.26 -3.69 -1.99
CA GLN A 219 0.16 -2.60 -2.96
C GLN A 219 1.31 -1.56 -2.85
N GLY A 220 2.15 -1.69 -1.83
CA GLY A 220 3.29 -0.80 -1.60
C GLY A 220 2.94 0.53 -0.94
N ILE A 221 3.97 1.38 -0.82
CA ILE A 221 3.95 2.61 -0.03
C ILE A 221 2.95 3.63 -0.59
N GLU A 222 2.94 3.88 -1.91
CA GLU A 222 2.11 4.92 -2.52
C GLU A 222 0.61 4.65 -2.34
N ALA A 223 0.19 3.40 -2.52
CA ALA A 223 -1.20 3.00 -2.34
C ALA A 223 -1.62 3.16 -0.87
N THR A 224 -0.75 2.79 0.07
CA THR A 224 -1.00 2.93 1.51
C THR A 224 -1.10 4.39 1.93
N GLN A 225 -0.20 5.26 1.45
CA GLN A 225 -0.27 6.70 1.70
C GLN A 225 -1.60 7.28 1.19
N ARG A 226 -1.98 6.93 -0.03
CA ARG A 226 -3.25 7.38 -0.64
C ARG A 226 -4.46 6.88 0.14
N TYR A 227 -4.42 5.63 0.59
CA TYR A 227 -5.48 5.07 1.41
C TYR A 227 -5.64 5.82 2.74
N ILE A 228 -4.54 6.08 3.47
CA ILE A 228 -4.56 6.83 4.74
C ILE A 228 -5.18 8.21 4.52
N MET A 229 -4.74 8.93 3.50
CA MET A 229 -5.26 10.26 3.19
C MET A 229 -6.76 10.24 2.89
N ASN A 230 -7.18 9.36 1.97
CA ASN A 230 -8.58 9.27 1.56
C ASN A 230 -9.49 8.89 2.73
N GLU A 231 -9.05 7.97 3.58
CA GLU A 231 -9.83 7.50 4.72
C GLU A 231 -10.00 8.62 5.77
N ILE A 232 -8.92 9.35 6.07
CA ILE A 232 -8.98 10.48 7.00
C ILE A 232 -9.87 11.59 6.43
N LEU A 233 -9.69 11.98 5.17
CA LEU A 233 -10.53 12.98 4.51
C LEU A 233 -12.00 12.58 4.53
N ARG A 234 -12.32 11.30 4.27
CA ARG A 234 -13.68 10.77 4.31
C ARG A 234 -14.29 10.91 5.70
N ILE A 235 -13.52 10.59 6.77
CA ILE A 235 -13.97 10.70 8.15
C ILE A 235 -14.29 12.16 8.50
N PHE A 236 -13.38 13.08 8.19
CA PHE A 236 -13.60 14.51 8.47
C PHE A 236 -14.76 15.09 7.64
N ALA A 237 -14.84 14.75 6.35
CA ALA A 237 -15.93 15.17 5.48
C ALA A 237 -17.30 14.69 5.96
N SER A 238 -17.39 13.45 6.48
CA SER A 238 -18.63 12.91 7.06
C SER A 238 -19.14 13.71 8.27
N GLN A 239 -18.23 14.44 8.93
CA GLN A 239 -18.53 15.33 10.05
C GLN A 239 -18.70 16.80 9.63
N GLY A 240 -18.69 17.06 8.32
CA GLY A 240 -18.82 18.42 7.77
C GLY A 240 -17.55 19.27 7.94
N GLN A 241 -16.41 18.66 8.18
CA GLN A 241 -15.12 19.33 8.29
C GLN A 241 -14.28 19.11 7.03
N ASN A 242 -13.70 20.18 6.50
CA ASN A 242 -12.79 20.14 5.38
C ASN A 242 -11.37 20.42 5.84
N ILE A 243 -10.47 19.47 5.58
CA ILE A 243 -9.03 19.61 5.82
C ILE A 243 -8.33 19.70 4.48
N SER A 244 -7.37 20.61 4.35
CA SER A 244 -6.55 20.71 3.14
C SER A 244 -5.62 19.48 3.03
N ASP A 245 -5.59 18.89 1.84
CA ASP A 245 -4.78 17.70 1.51
C ASP A 245 -3.31 17.91 1.87
N GLN A 246 -2.77 19.12 1.64
CA GLN A 246 -1.37 19.45 1.94
C GLN A 246 -1.00 19.22 3.41
N HIS A 247 -1.91 19.42 4.36
CA HIS A 247 -1.65 19.18 5.79
C HIS A 247 -1.56 17.69 6.10
N LEU A 248 -2.43 16.88 5.50
CA LEU A 248 -2.39 15.42 5.61
C LEU A 248 -1.15 14.84 4.93
N GLU A 249 -0.80 15.34 3.74
CA GLU A 249 0.40 14.93 3.02
C GLU A 249 1.68 15.11 3.85
N ILE A 250 1.78 16.21 4.64
CA ILE A 250 2.90 16.47 5.54
C ILE A 250 3.02 15.38 6.61
N ILE A 251 1.90 15.05 7.28
CA ILE A 251 1.90 14.04 8.33
C ILE A 251 2.18 12.67 7.76
N VAL A 252 1.49 12.30 6.67
CA VAL A 252 1.71 11.01 6.01
C VAL A 252 3.15 10.87 5.52
N ARG A 253 3.73 11.91 4.90
CA ARG A 253 5.15 11.91 4.53
C ARG A 253 6.07 11.64 5.72
N GLN A 254 5.76 12.22 6.88
CA GLN A 254 6.54 12.00 8.11
C GLN A 254 6.38 10.57 8.64
N MET A 255 5.20 9.95 8.54
CA MET A 255 4.99 8.54 8.93
C MET A 255 5.92 7.59 8.15
N PHE A 256 6.15 7.87 6.86
CA PHE A 256 7.00 7.05 5.98
C PHE A 256 8.44 7.58 5.86
N SER A 257 8.91 8.38 6.83
CA SER A 257 10.26 8.98 6.80
C SER A 257 11.36 8.05 7.29
N ARG A 258 11.02 6.96 7.96
CA ARG A 258 11.95 6.00 8.56
C ARG A 258 11.78 4.62 7.97
N VAL A 259 12.86 3.86 7.96
CA VAL A 259 12.93 2.46 7.53
C VAL A 259 13.70 1.66 8.57
N GLN A 260 13.33 0.40 8.73
CA GLN A 260 14.09 -0.55 9.53
C GLN A 260 15.05 -1.30 8.62
N ILE A 261 16.29 -1.47 9.06
CA ILE A 261 17.31 -2.23 8.35
C ILE A 261 17.04 -3.71 8.59
N GLU A 262 16.72 -4.45 7.55
CA GLU A 262 16.55 -5.90 7.61
C GLU A 262 17.88 -6.62 7.42
N ASP A 263 18.69 -6.19 6.46
CA ASP A 263 20.02 -6.68 6.20
C ASP A 263 20.97 -5.48 6.02
N ALA A 264 22.03 -5.46 6.81
CA ALA A 264 23.02 -4.38 6.80
C ALA A 264 23.98 -4.46 5.60
N GLY A 265 24.16 -5.64 5.01
CA GLY A 265 25.15 -5.86 3.95
C GLY A 265 26.53 -5.28 4.31
N ASP A 266 27.11 -4.52 3.40
CA ASP A 266 28.42 -3.84 3.59
C ASP A 266 28.29 -2.40 4.16
N SER A 267 27.08 -2.02 4.66
CA SER A 267 26.85 -0.68 5.20
C SER A 267 27.28 -0.56 6.68
N GLU A 268 27.38 0.68 7.19
CA GLU A 268 27.67 0.95 8.61
C GLU A 268 26.47 0.74 9.54
N PHE A 269 25.30 0.33 9.01
CA PHE A 269 24.10 0.11 9.79
C PHE A 269 24.12 -1.26 10.50
N VAL A 270 23.28 -1.40 11.51
CA VAL A 270 23.05 -2.67 12.20
C VAL A 270 21.66 -3.20 11.85
N THR A 271 21.54 -4.51 11.63
CA THR A 271 20.25 -5.17 11.43
C THR A 271 19.30 -4.88 12.58
N GLY A 272 18.10 -4.39 12.28
CA GLY A 272 17.10 -3.97 13.25
C GLY A 272 17.07 -2.47 13.55
N ASP A 273 18.10 -1.71 13.13
CA ASP A 273 18.11 -0.24 13.32
C ASP A 273 16.99 0.45 12.55
N VAL A 274 16.39 1.46 13.18
CA VAL A 274 15.41 2.34 12.57
C VAL A 274 16.07 3.65 12.19
N VAL A 275 16.32 3.82 10.90
CA VAL A 275 17.05 4.95 10.35
C VAL A 275 16.18 5.84 9.45
N SER A 276 16.63 7.05 9.15
CA SER A 276 15.97 7.89 8.16
C SER A 276 16.11 7.27 6.78
N LYS A 277 15.01 7.22 6.01
CA LYS A 277 15.05 6.78 4.61
C LYS A 277 16.10 7.49 3.77
N LEU A 278 16.41 8.75 4.10
CA LEU A 278 17.45 9.56 3.43
C LEU A 278 18.88 9.16 3.79
N ALA A 279 19.08 8.46 4.90
CA ALA A 279 20.41 7.97 5.28
C ALA A 279 20.78 6.69 4.52
N VAL A 280 19.79 6.00 3.96
CA VAL A 280 19.94 4.74 3.22
C VAL A 280 19.96 4.98 1.71
N ALA A 281 19.43 6.12 1.24
CA ALA A 281 19.41 6.51 -0.18
C ALA A 281 20.71 7.16 -0.63
#